data_8d54cfeba0d46737263b6dd8443c2712
#
_entry.id   8d54cfeba0d46737263b6dd8443c2712
#
_cell.length_a   1.000
_cell.length_b   1.000
_cell.length_c   1.000
_cell.angle_alpha   90.00
_cell.angle_beta   90.00
_cell.angle_gamma   90.00
#
_symmetry.space_group_name_H-M   'P 1'
#
loop_
_entity.id
_entity.type
_entity.pdbx_description
1 polymer ?
#
loop_
_entity_poly.entity_id
_entity_poly.type
_entity_poly.pdbx_seq_one_letter_code
_entity_poly.pdbx_strand_id
1 'polypeptide(L)'
;GFGADMGAERFFNIKCRYSGIAPDAAVLVATVRGLKAHSGNHKIVAGKPLPEALLAENPDEVHQGGDNLRKQLENMQIHGVTPVVAINVFPGDHDADIAAIKEIAEEYGARAAITTHFSDGGAGAAELAHAVAEAAEEDSNFKVLYPDEMSLKEKIMTVATKVYGAADVEYSP
;
A
#
# COMPACT_ATOMS: atom_id res chain seq x y z
N GLY A 1 -8.76 5.14 2.49
CA GLY A 1 -8.62 6.52 2.01
C GLY A 1 -7.60 6.62 0.90
N PHE A 2 -7.50 7.75 0.26
CA PHE A 2 -6.47 8.00 -0.74
C PHE A 2 -5.10 8.11 -0.08
N GLY A 3 -4.11 7.45 -0.68
CA GLY A 3 -2.76 7.37 -0.16
C GLY A 3 -2.67 6.47 1.05
N ALA A 4 -1.98 5.35 0.90
CA ALA A 4 -1.78 4.41 1.99
C ALA A 4 -0.88 4.97 3.11
N ASP A 5 -0.09 5.99 2.80
CA ASP A 5 0.71 6.75 3.75
C ASP A 5 -0.14 7.77 4.52
N MET A 6 -0.55 8.86 3.87
CA MET A 6 -1.31 9.94 4.49
C MET A 6 -2.70 9.49 4.96
N GLY A 7 -3.40 8.65 4.20
CA GLY A 7 -4.73 8.15 4.55
C GLY A 7 -4.68 7.20 5.75
N ALA A 8 -3.74 6.26 5.74
CA ALA A 8 -3.56 5.31 6.83
C ALA A 8 -3.03 6.00 8.10
N GLU A 9 -2.07 6.91 7.98
CA GLU A 9 -1.56 7.67 9.12
C GLU A 9 -2.68 8.40 9.86
N ARG A 10 -3.54 9.14 9.15
CA ARG A 10 -4.67 9.83 9.76
C ARG A 10 -5.70 8.87 10.37
N PHE A 11 -5.95 7.74 9.70
CA PHE A 11 -6.86 6.74 10.23
C PHE A 11 -6.32 6.15 11.53
N PHE A 12 -5.07 5.70 11.54
CA PHE A 12 -4.48 5.01 12.69
C PHE A 12 -4.17 5.98 13.85
N ASN A 13 -3.44 7.05 13.58
CA ASN A 13 -2.95 7.94 14.64
C ASN A 13 -3.99 8.95 15.13
N ILE A 14 -5.02 9.26 14.33
CA ILE A 14 -6.07 10.21 14.72
C ILE A 14 -7.37 9.45 15.00
N LYS A 15 -7.96 8.83 13.96
CA LYS A 15 -9.30 8.25 14.11
C LYS A 15 -9.32 7.08 15.10
N CYS A 16 -8.42 6.10 14.96
CA CYS A 16 -8.37 4.95 15.84
C CYS A 16 -8.05 5.37 17.27
N ARG A 17 -7.11 6.30 17.47
CA ARG A 17 -6.78 6.85 18.78
C ARG A 17 -8.00 7.43 19.50
N TYR A 18 -8.75 8.32 18.83
CA TYR A 18 -9.89 9.00 19.45
C TYR A 18 -11.14 8.12 19.59
N SER A 19 -11.33 7.17 18.67
CA SER A 19 -12.51 6.28 18.72
C SER A 19 -12.32 5.03 19.56
N GLY A 20 -11.08 4.66 19.88
CA GLY A 20 -10.74 3.40 20.53
C GLY A 20 -10.89 2.16 19.63
N ILE A 21 -11.11 2.36 18.32
CA ILE A 21 -11.21 1.27 17.35
C ILE A 21 -9.79 0.81 16.99
N ALA A 22 -9.55 -0.49 17.00
CA ALA A 22 -8.34 -1.11 16.45
C ALA A 22 -8.70 -1.84 15.15
N PRO A 23 -7.95 -1.67 14.06
CA PRO A 23 -8.16 -2.46 12.85
C PRO A 23 -7.56 -3.85 13.01
N ASP A 24 -8.22 -4.87 12.46
CA ASP A 24 -7.74 -6.25 12.45
C ASP A 24 -6.88 -6.53 11.21
N ALA A 25 -7.20 -5.91 10.07
CA ALA A 25 -6.44 -6.05 8.82
C ALA A 25 -6.46 -4.75 8.01
N ALA A 26 -5.54 -4.65 7.04
CA ALA A 26 -5.50 -3.54 6.08
C ALA A 26 -5.39 -4.07 4.65
N VAL A 27 -6.13 -3.47 3.71
CA VAL A 27 -6.04 -3.78 2.29
C VAL A 27 -5.25 -2.68 1.58
N LEU A 28 -4.13 -3.07 0.95
CA LEU A 28 -3.33 -2.20 0.08
C LEU A 28 -3.64 -2.53 -1.38
N VAL A 29 -4.22 -1.58 -2.11
CA VAL A 29 -4.53 -1.78 -3.53
C VAL A 29 -3.31 -1.44 -4.37
N ALA A 30 -2.85 -2.41 -5.16
CA ALA A 30 -1.77 -2.25 -6.12
C ALA A 30 -2.26 -2.53 -7.55
N THR A 31 -1.64 -1.91 -8.54
CA THR A 31 -1.88 -2.19 -9.95
C THR A 31 -0.55 -2.32 -10.68
N VAL A 32 -0.46 -3.20 -11.68
CA VAL A 32 0.72 -3.33 -12.55
C VAL A 32 1.14 -1.97 -13.11
N ARG A 33 0.18 -1.23 -13.67
CA ARG A 33 0.43 0.09 -14.27
C ARG A 33 0.93 1.12 -13.27
N GLY A 34 0.41 1.08 -12.04
CA GLY A 34 0.84 1.96 -10.97
C GLY A 34 2.28 1.74 -10.57
N LEU A 35 2.69 0.48 -10.37
CA LEU A 35 4.08 0.16 -10.02
C LEU A 35 5.03 0.53 -11.17
N LYS A 36 4.75 0.12 -12.41
CA LYS A 36 5.56 0.51 -13.57
C LYS A 36 5.67 2.03 -13.73
N ALA A 37 4.59 2.78 -13.45
CA ALA A 37 4.64 4.24 -13.46
C ALA A 37 5.64 4.81 -12.43
N HIS A 38 5.81 4.14 -11.30
CA HIS A 38 6.78 4.51 -10.26
C HIS A 38 8.24 4.15 -10.61
N SER A 39 8.51 3.35 -11.66
CA SER A 39 9.86 3.07 -12.12
C SER A 39 10.60 4.33 -12.62
N GLY A 40 9.85 5.35 -13.02
CA GLY A 40 10.39 6.58 -13.62
C GLY A 40 10.73 6.46 -15.10
N ASN A 41 10.54 5.30 -15.72
CA ASN A 41 10.89 5.05 -17.13
C ASN A 41 9.88 5.65 -18.11
N HIS A 42 8.68 6.03 -17.65
CA HIS A 42 7.59 6.48 -18.51
C HIS A 42 7.15 7.90 -18.22
N LYS A 43 6.97 8.69 -19.29
CA LYS A 43 6.33 10.00 -19.18
C LYS A 43 4.81 9.84 -19.30
N ILE A 44 4.11 9.92 -18.18
CA ILE A 44 2.65 9.86 -18.13
C ILE A 44 2.08 11.27 -18.12
N VAL A 45 1.09 11.53 -18.98
CA VAL A 45 0.43 12.83 -19.11
C VAL A 45 -1.06 12.63 -18.87
N ALA A 46 -1.63 13.36 -17.90
CA ALA A 46 -3.05 13.29 -17.61
C ALA A 46 -3.91 13.57 -18.84
N GLY A 47 -4.94 12.74 -19.05
CA GLY A 47 -5.86 12.86 -20.18
C GLY A 47 -5.33 12.34 -21.52
N LYS A 48 -4.12 11.78 -21.57
CA LYS A 48 -3.59 11.10 -22.75
C LYS A 48 -3.57 9.58 -22.57
N PRO A 49 -3.60 8.79 -23.66
CA PRO A 49 -3.39 7.35 -23.58
C PRO A 49 -2.07 7.02 -22.88
N LEU A 50 -2.03 5.90 -22.17
CA LEU A 50 -0.80 5.39 -21.56
C LEU A 50 0.19 4.96 -22.66
N PRO A 51 1.51 5.12 -22.44
CA PRO A 51 2.52 4.62 -23.37
C PRO A 51 2.39 3.10 -23.56
N GLU A 52 2.53 2.62 -24.80
CA GLU A 52 2.50 1.18 -25.11
C GLU A 52 3.58 0.40 -24.34
N ALA A 53 4.77 0.98 -24.15
CA ALA A 53 5.85 0.37 -23.40
C ALA A 53 5.49 0.13 -21.91
N LEU A 54 4.66 0.98 -21.32
CA LEU A 54 4.16 0.77 -19.95
C LEU A 54 3.19 -0.42 -19.87
N LEU A 55 2.49 -0.71 -20.95
CA LEU A 55 1.51 -1.80 -21.06
C LEU A 55 2.15 -3.13 -21.49
N ALA A 56 3.38 -3.12 -22.00
CA ALA A 56 4.11 -4.33 -22.38
C ALA A 56 4.52 -5.14 -21.14
N GLU A 57 4.65 -6.46 -21.28
CA GLU A 57 5.14 -7.33 -20.20
C GLU A 57 6.56 -6.93 -19.78
N ASN A 58 6.74 -6.63 -18.50
CA ASN A 58 8.04 -6.27 -17.94
C ASN A 58 8.03 -6.40 -16.41
N PRO A 59 8.20 -7.62 -15.83
CA PRO A 59 8.22 -7.84 -14.39
C PRO A 59 9.39 -7.14 -13.69
N ASP A 60 10.55 -6.98 -14.35
CA ASP A 60 11.69 -6.25 -13.79
C ASP A 60 11.32 -4.78 -13.51
N GLU A 61 10.50 -4.19 -14.36
CA GLU A 61 10.03 -2.82 -14.16
C GLU A 61 9.01 -2.72 -13.01
N VAL A 62 8.19 -3.76 -12.79
CA VAL A 62 7.31 -3.85 -11.61
C VAL A 62 8.16 -3.86 -10.34
N HIS A 63 9.23 -4.65 -10.28
CA HIS A 63 10.16 -4.66 -9.16
C HIS A 63 10.87 -3.31 -8.96
N GLN A 64 11.32 -2.67 -10.04
CA GLN A 64 11.94 -1.34 -10.00
C GLN A 64 11.00 -0.29 -9.43
N GLY A 65 9.74 -0.30 -9.84
CA GLY A 65 8.71 0.63 -9.32
C GLY A 65 8.07 0.18 -8.00
N GLY A 66 8.47 -0.97 -7.47
CA GLY A 66 7.89 -1.61 -6.29
C GLY A 66 8.22 -0.94 -4.95
N ASP A 67 9.18 -0.01 -4.90
CA ASP A 67 9.60 0.63 -3.65
C ASP A 67 8.47 1.38 -2.93
N ASN A 68 7.53 1.94 -3.70
CA ASN A 68 6.34 2.55 -3.12
C ASN A 68 5.48 1.50 -2.38
N LEU A 69 5.20 0.34 -3.01
CA LEU A 69 4.45 -0.74 -2.37
C LEU A 69 5.17 -1.29 -1.13
N ARG A 70 6.49 -1.51 -1.21
CA ARG A 70 7.33 -1.92 -0.08
C ARG A 70 7.18 -0.97 1.08
N LYS A 71 7.25 0.35 0.81
CA LYS A 71 7.10 1.38 1.86
C LYS A 71 5.72 1.36 2.49
N GLN A 72 4.65 1.14 1.72
CA GLN A 72 3.30 1.04 2.28
C GLN A 72 3.10 -0.23 3.12
N LEU A 73 3.71 -1.34 2.74
CA LEU A 73 3.73 -2.57 3.56
C LEU A 73 4.46 -2.33 4.90
N GLU A 74 5.63 -1.69 4.87
CA GLU A 74 6.32 -1.26 6.09
C GLU A 74 5.43 -0.37 6.97
N ASN A 75 4.72 0.58 6.36
CA ASN A 75 3.82 1.49 7.09
C ASN A 75 2.69 0.72 7.81
N MET A 76 2.17 -0.36 7.24
CA MET A 76 1.21 -1.23 7.95
C MET A 76 1.89 -1.96 9.10
N GLN A 77 3.08 -2.51 8.89
CA GLN A 77 3.82 -3.27 9.91
C GLN A 77 4.24 -2.41 11.11
N ILE A 78 4.66 -1.15 10.91
CA ILE A 78 5.00 -0.26 12.04
C ILE A 78 3.79 0.05 12.92
N HIS A 79 2.59 -0.04 12.38
CA HIS A 79 1.34 0.05 13.13
C HIS A 79 0.85 -1.29 13.69
N GLY A 80 1.52 -2.40 13.36
CA GLY A 80 1.15 -3.74 13.81
C GLY A 80 -0.16 -4.25 13.19
N VAL A 81 -0.48 -3.81 11.97
CA VAL A 81 -1.67 -4.25 11.22
C VAL A 81 -1.26 -5.22 10.11
N THR A 82 -1.95 -6.36 10.01
CA THR A 82 -1.67 -7.37 8.97
C THR A 82 -2.12 -6.85 7.60
N PRO A 83 -1.19 -6.66 6.63
CA PRO A 83 -1.53 -6.19 5.30
C PRO A 83 -1.97 -7.33 4.37
N VAL A 84 -2.93 -7.03 3.50
CA VAL A 84 -3.31 -7.84 2.34
C VAL A 84 -3.19 -6.97 1.09
N VAL A 85 -2.40 -7.41 0.11
CA VAL A 85 -2.26 -6.70 -1.16
C VAL A 85 -3.37 -7.13 -2.11
N ALA A 86 -4.24 -6.21 -2.47
CA ALA A 86 -5.25 -6.39 -3.51
C ALA A 86 -4.65 -6.00 -4.86
N ILE A 87 -4.36 -6.97 -5.71
CA ILE A 87 -3.86 -6.72 -7.07
C ILE A 87 -5.07 -6.46 -7.95
N ASN A 88 -5.34 -5.16 -8.21
CA ASN A 88 -6.45 -4.76 -9.08
C ASN A 88 -6.01 -4.87 -10.54
N VAL A 89 -6.43 -5.96 -11.19
CA VAL A 89 -6.04 -6.32 -12.54
C VAL A 89 -6.90 -5.60 -13.58
N PHE A 90 -6.25 -5.09 -14.61
CA PHE A 90 -6.89 -4.49 -15.77
C PHE A 90 -6.75 -5.39 -17.00
N PRO A 91 -7.68 -5.28 -17.98
CA PRO A 91 -7.51 -5.96 -19.25
C PRO A 91 -6.16 -5.63 -19.89
N GLY A 92 -5.42 -6.67 -20.26
CA GLY A 92 -4.09 -6.56 -20.86
C GLY A 92 -2.93 -6.54 -19.85
N ASP A 93 -3.16 -6.67 -18.54
CA ASP A 93 -2.08 -6.92 -17.59
C ASP A 93 -1.56 -8.36 -17.78
N HIS A 94 -0.25 -8.56 -17.64
CA HIS A 94 0.42 -9.83 -17.89
C HIS A 94 0.66 -10.63 -16.61
N ASP A 95 0.58 -11.95 -16.69
CA ASP A 95 0.73 -12.85 -15.54
C ASP A 95 2.10 -12.69 -14.85
N ALA A 96 3.17 -12.48 -15.62
CA ALA A 96 4.51 -12.27 -15.06
C ALA A 96 4.60 -10.96 -14.25
N ASP A 97 3.93 -9.88 -14.70
CA ASP A 97 3.87 -8.63 -13.97
C ASP A 97 3.06 -8.77 -12.66
N ILE A 98 1.98 -9.54 -12.72
CA ILE A 98 1.15 -9.86 -11.54
C ILE A 98 1.95 -10.70 -10.53
N ALA A 99 2.73 -11.68 -11.02
CA ALA A 99 3.59 -12.50 -10.19
C ALA A 99 4.63 -11.64 -9.45
N ALA A 100 5.25 -10.66 -10.13
CA ALA A 100 6.19 -9.73 -9.50
C ALA A 100 5.57 -8.93 -8.34
N ILE A 101 4.29 -8.54 -8.42
CA ILE A 101 3.59 -7.90 -7.30
C ILE A 101 3.43 -8.87 -6.12
N LYS A 102 3.11 -10.15 -6.40
CA LYS A 102 3.00 -11.19 -5.35
C LYS A 102 4.34 -11.40 -4.65
N GLU A 103 5.44 -11.46 -5.40
CA GLU A 103 6.80 -11.57 -4.86
C GLU A 103 7.13 -10.41 -3.92
N ILE A 104 6.81 -9.16 -4.30
CA ILE A 104 7.00 -7.99 -3.43
C ILE A 104 6.16 -8.12 -2.14
N ALA A 105 4.93 -8.61 -2.21
CA ALA A 105 4.11 -8.82 -1.03
C ALA A 105 4.72 -9.90 -0.10
N GLU A 106 5.23 -10.99 -0.68
CA GLU A 106 5.88 -12.08 0.04
C GLU A 106 7.16 -11.64 0.77
N GLU A 107 7.94 -10.69 0.21
CA GLU A 107 9.11 -10.09 0.88
C GLU A 107 8.76 -9.54 2.27
N TYR A 108 7.52 -9.08 2.46
CA TYR A 108 7.00 -8.51 3.71
C TYR A 108 6.06 -9.45 4.47
N GLY A 109 5.98 -10.72 4.08
CA GLY A 109 5.06 -11.69 4.68
C GLY A 109 3.58 -11.34 4.50
N ALA A 110 3.25 -10.49 3.52
CA ALA A 110 1.88 -10.08 3.24
C ALA A 110 1.22 -11.06 2.27
N ARG A 111 -0.08 -11.33 2.48
CA ARG A 111 -0.91 -12.01 1.50
C ARG A 111 -1.15 -11.12 0.29
N ALA A 112 -1.26 -11.71 -0.90
CA ALA A 112 -1.65 -11.00 -2.09
C ALA A 112 -2.77 -11.77 -2.81
N ALA A 113 -3.84 -11.08 -3.20
CA ALA A 113 -4.96 -11.65 -3.90
C ALA A 113 -5.30 -10.84 -5.16
N ILE A 114 -5.60 -11.53 -6.24
CA ILE A 114 -6.07 -10.92 -7.48
C ILE A 114 -7.52 -10.46 -7.31
N THR A 115 -7.84 -9.30 -7.85
CA THR A 115 -9.21 -8.82 -7.87
C THR A 115 -9.59 -8.25 -9.24
N THR A 116 -10.71 -8.75 -9.76
CA THR A 116 -11.35 -8.34 -11.02
C THR A 116 -12.76 -7.79 -10.78
N HIS A 117 -12.98 -7.21 -9.59
CA HIS A 117 -14.30 -6.77 -9.15
C HIS A 117 -14.96 -5.74 -10.07
N PHE A 118 -14.18 -5.01 -10.87
CA PHE A 118 -14.71 -4.06 -11.83
C PHE A 118 -15.48 -4.77 -12.97
N SER A 119 -14.96 -5.89 -13.49
CA SER A 119 -15.60 -6.68 -14.55
C SER A 119 -16.57 -7.72 -14.02
N ASP A 120 -16.23 -8.38 -12.91
CA ASP A 120 -16.88 -9.60 -12.44
C ASP A 120 -17.68 -9.39 -11.15
N GLY A 121 -17.77 -8.14 -10.68
CA GLY A 121 -18.51 -7.79 -9.47
C GLY A 121 -17.97 -8.50 -8.23
N GLY A 122 -18.84 -8.92 -7.33
CA GLY A 122 -18.45 -9.59 -6.08
C GLY A 122 -17.71 -10.90 -6.28
N ALA A 123 -18.00 -11.64 -7.34
CA ALA A 123 -17.31 -12.90 -7.66
C ALA A 123 -15.81 -12.65 -7.94
N GLY A 124 -15.47 -11.55 -8.62
CA GLY A 124 -14.09 -11.15 -8.90
C GLY A 124 -13.30 -10.65 -7.69
N ALA A 125 -13.93 -10.54 -6.52
CA ALA A 125 -13.29 -10.16 -5.25
C ALA A 125 -13.27 -11.29 -4.21
N ALA A 126 -13.74 -12.48 -4.55
CA ALA A 126 -13.88 -13.57 -3.58
C ALA A 126 -12.54 -13.99 -2.96
N GLU A 127 -11.49 -14.13 -3.77
CA GLU A 127 -10.13 -14.47 -3.30
C GLU A 127 -9.63 -13.41 -2.31
N LEU A 128 -9.78 -12.13 -2.64
CA LEU A 128 -9.42 -11.04 -1.75
C LEU A 128 -10.22 -11.07 -0.44
N ALA A 129 -11.53 -11.34 -0.51
CA ALA A 129 -12.37 -11.41 0.67
C ALA A 129 -11.93 -12.54 1.62
N HIS A 130 -11.54 -13.71 1.11
CA HIS A 130 -10.99 -14.81 1.91
C HIS A 130 -9.66 -14.41 2.54
N ALA A 131 -8.73 -13.84 1.78
CA ALA A 131 -7.43 -13.40 2.29
C ALA A 131 -7.57 -12.35 3.40
N VAL A 132 -8.53 -11.43 3.28
CA VAL A 132 -8.82 -10.42 4.31
C VAL A 132 -9.45 -11.05 5.56
N ALA A 133 -10.38 -12.01 5.39
CA ALA A 133 -10.98 -12.72 6.51
C ALA A 133 -9.91 -13.48 7.32
N GLU A 134 -9.02 -14.21 6.64
CA GLU A 134 -7.91 -14.90 7.29
C GLU A 134 -6.95 -13.94 8.01
N ALA A 135 -6.62 -12.80 7.39
CA ALA A 135 -5.78 -11.79 8.02
C ALA A 135 -6.43 -11.18 9.26
N ALA A 136 -7.75 -11.03 9.26
CA ALA A 136 -8.50 -10.49 10.39
C ALA A 136 -8.70 -11.48 11.55
N GLU A 137 -8.44 -12.77 11.33
CA GLU A 137 -8.42 -13.79 12.40
C GLU A 137 -7.09 -13.86 13.15
N GLU A 138 -6.04 -13.20 12.63
CA GLU A 138 -4.74 -13.12 13.29
C GLU A 138 -4.78 -12.14 14.48
N ASP A 139 -3.91 -12.41 15.46
CA ASP A 139 -3.77 -11.51 16.61
C ASP A 139 -3.33 -10.12 16.17
N SER A 140 -4.16 -9.11 16.43
CA SER A 140 -3.84 -7.73 16.14
C SER A 140 -2.86 -7.18 17.19
N ASN A 141 -1.75 -6.60 16.70
CA ASN A 141 -0.78 -5.87 17.50
C ASN A 141 -0.85 -4.37 17.21
N PHE A 142 -2.06 -3.88 16.90
CA PHE A 142 -2.25 -2.48 16.52
C PHE A 142 -1.70 -1.52 17.56
N LYS A 143 -0.95 -0.53 17.08
CA LYS A 143 -0.39 0.56 17.89
C LYS A 143 -0.36 1.85 17.12
N VAL A 144 -0.59 2.95 17.85
CA VAL A 144 -0.36 4.29 17.31
C VAL A 144 1.15 4.58 17.21
N LEU A 145 1.53 5.44 16.28
CA LEU A 145 2.93 5.70 15.97
C LEU A 145 3.68 6.49 17.06
N TYR A 146 2.95 7.30 17.82
CA TYR A 146 3.49 8.16 18.88
C TYR A 146 2.49 8.34 20.03
N PRO A 147 2.94 8.49 21.30
CA PRO A 147 2.08 8.79 22.43
C PRO A 147 1.59 10.25 22.41
N ASP A 148 0.54 10.54 23.17
CA ASP A 148 -0.06 11.88 23.20
C ASP A 148 0.84 12.93 23.85
N GLU A 149 1.67 12.54 24.80
CA GLU A 149 2.60 13.38 25.55
C GLU A 149 3.81 13.84 24.74
N MET A 150 4.07 13.19 23.59
CA MET A 150 5.17 13.57 22.69
C MET A 150 4.97 15.00 22.18
N SER A 151 6.03 15.81 22.14
CA SER A 151 5.97 17.18 21.65
C SER A 151 5.56 17.23 20.17
N LEU A 152 4.97 18.34 19.74
CA LEU A 152 4.53 18.51 18.35
C LEU A 152 5.67 18.31 17.33
N LYS A 153 6.88 18.84 17.64
CA LYS A 153 8.05 18.67 16.76
C LYS A 153 8.48 17.20 16.66
N GLU A 154 8.48 16.47 17.76
CA GLU A 154 8.80 15.05 17.76
C GLU A 154 7.74 14.23 17.00
N LYS A 155 6.46 14.56 17.12
CA LYS A 155 5.39 13.92 16.33
C LYS A 155 5.61 14.13 14.84
N ILE A 156 5.91 15.38 14.42
CA ILE A 156 6.20 15.72 13.02
C ILE A 156 7.43 14.93 12.53
N MET A 157 8.52 14.93 13.30
CA MET A 157 9.73 14.17 12.98
C MET A 157 9.44 12.68 12.84
N THR A 158 8.65 12.11 13.76
CA THR A 158 8.28 10.70 13.75
C THR A 158 7.49 10.32 12.50
N VAL A 159 6.50 11.13 12.10
CA VAL A 159 5.74 10.90 10.88
C VAL A 159 6.62 11.06 9.65
N ALA A 160 7.40 12.13 9.56
CA ALA A 160 8.28 12.39 8.42
C ALA A 160 9.29 11.27 8.20
N THR A 161 9.94 10.80 9.27
CA THR A 161 11.01 9.79 9.15
C THR A 161 10.46 8.37 9.02
N LYS A 162 9.47 7.97 9.82
CA LYS A 162 8.98 6.59 9.83
C LYS A 162 8.00 6.29 8.70
N VAL A 163 7.07 7.22 8.39
CA VAL A 163 6.06 7.00 7.36
C VAL A 163 6.58 7.37 5.97
N TYR A 164 7.28 8.50 5.86
CA TYR A 164 7.74 9.03 4.57
C TYR A 164 9.23 8.77 4.28
N GLY A 165 9.98 8.24 5.23
CA GLY A 165 11.40 7.96 5.04
C GLY A 165 12.28 9.20 4.88
N ALA A 166 11.81 10.37 5.37
CA ALA A 166 12.63 11.59 5.35
C ALA A 166 13.85 11.44 6.26
N ALA A 167 14.99 12.03 5.85
CA ALA A 167 16.21 12.04 6.66
C ALA A 167 16.08 12.99 7.85
N ASP A 168 15.39 14.15 7.67
CA ASP A 168 15.23 15.18 8.68
C ASP A 168 14.04 16.08 8.34
N VAL A 169 13.70 17.02 9.24
CA VAL A 169 12.65 18.03 9.07
C VAL A 169 13.20 19.41 9.30
N GLU A 170 13.12 20.26 8.29
CA GLU A 170 13.45 21.66 8.36
C GLU A 170 12.23 22.51 8.70
N TYR A 171 12.35 23.39 9.70
CA TYR A 171 11.27 24.28 10.09
C TYR A 171 11.59 25.70 9.59
N SER A 172 10.68 26.28 8.79
CA SER A 172 10.79 27.70 8.44
C SER A 172 10.56 28.59 9.68
N PRO A 173 11.21 29.76 9.72
CA PRO A 173 11.02 30.75 10.79
C PRO A 173 9.57 31.17 10.97
#